data_e67b845ce823c26413c055ca479f3e61
#
_entry.id   e67b845ce823c26413c055ca479f3e61
#
_cell.length_a   1.000
_cell.length_b   1.000
_cell.length_c   1.000
_cell.angle_alpha   90.00
_cell.angle_beta   90.00
_cell.angle_gamma   90.00
#
_symmetry.space_group_name_H-M   'P 1'
#
loop_
_entity.id
_entity.type
_entity.pdbx_description
1 polymer ?
#
loop_
_entity_poly.entity_id
_entity_poly.type
_entity_poly.pdbx_seq_one_letter_code
_entity_poly.pdbx_strand_id
1 'polypeptide(L)'
;MSGGSMDYICYKVDEAASKCEDAEMKDLLRDASKVLHDQEWWWSSDYSEEDYRETLAKFKAKWFSGDRSERLKGYVDESMDRLRGELYSLIGVSEAE
;
A
#
# COMPACT_ATOMS: atom_id res chain seq x y z
N MET A 1 21.48 -7.22 13.28
CA MET A 1 20.86 -5.91 13.11
C MET A 1 19.81 -5.99 12.04
N SER A 2 18.59 -5.54 12.33
CA SER A 2 17.49 -5.66 11.38
C SER A 2 17.56 -4.59 10.30
N GLY A 3 17.69 -4.99 9.05
CA GLY A 3 17.78 -4.08 7.92
C GLY A 3 19.09 -3.31 7.86
N GLY A 4 19.09 -2.19 7.19
CA GLY A 4 20.21 -1.25 7.11
C GLY A 4 21.04 -1.30 5.85
N SER A 5 20.93 -2.35 5.03
CA SER A 5 21.72 -2.49 3.79
C SER A 5 21.43 -1.41 2.77
N MET A 6 20.26 -0.81 2.82
CA MET A 6 19.79 0.23 1.89
C MET A 6 19.46 1.53 2.62
N ASP A 7 20.05 1.75 3.79
CA ASP A 7 19.83 2.93 4.63
C ASP A 7 18.36 3.17 4.96
N TYR A 8 17.59 2.08 5.08
CA TYR A 8 16.15 2.14 5.40
C TYR A 8 15.38 3.02 4.43
N ILE A 9 15.71 2.93 3.13
CA ILE A 9 15.05 3.74 2.09
C ILE A 9 13.53 3.53 2.06
N CYS A 10 13.04 2.36 2.47
CA CYS A 10 11.62 2.06 2.53
C CYS A 10 10.84 3.06 3.40
N TYR A 11 11.42 3.54 4.48
CA TYR A 11 10.77 4.52 5.33
C TYR A 11 10.66 5.90 4.68
N LYS A 12 11.63 6.26 3.85
CA LYS A 12 11.59 7.50 3.08
C LYS A 12 10.53 7.44 2.00
N VAL A 13 10.40 6.29 1.34
CA VAL A 13 9.36 6.07 0.33
C VAL A 13 7.98 6.10 0.97
N ASP A 14 7.82 5.47 2.14
CA ASP A 14 6.56 5.46 2.87
C ASP A 14 6.17 6.87 3.33
N GLU A 15 7.13 7.66 3.77
CA GLU A 15 6.90 9.07 4.11
C GLU A 15 6.45 9.86 2.89
N ALA A 16 7.08 9.65 1.73
CA ALA A 16 6.67 10.29 0.49
C ALA A 16 5.24 9.88 0.12
N ALA A 17 4.87 8.62 0.32
CA ALA A 17 3.52 8.14 0.06
C ALA A 17 2.50 8.90 0.89
N SER A 18 2.79 9.16 2.16
CA SER A 18 1.86 9.88 3.04
C SER A 18 1.61 11.31 2.59
N LYS A 19 2.50 11.88 1.78
CA LYS A 19 2.38 13.25 1.26
C LYS A 19 1.74 13.31 -0.13
N CYS A 20 1.53 12.17 -0.77
CA CYS A 20 0.90 12.14 -2.09
C CYS A 20 -0.59 12.45 -1.99
N GLU A 21 -1.08 13.25 -2.92
CA GLU A 21 -2.49 13.58 -3.00
C GLU A 21 -3.28 12.56 -3.83
N ASP A 22 -2.63 11.99 -4.84
CA ASP A 22 -3.25 11.00 -5.72
C ASP A 22 -3.33 9.63 -5.04
N ALA A 23 -4.52 9.05 -4.97
CA ALA A 23 -4.76 7.80 -4.26
C ALA A 23 -4.01 6.62 -4.88
N GLU A 24 -3.96 6.55 -6.21
CA GLU A 24 -3.27 5.47 -6.91
C GLU A 24 -1.76 5.56 -6.68
N MET A 25 -1.19 6.76 -6.76
CA MET A 25 0.24 6.96 -6.54
C MET A 25 0.63 6.66 -5.09
N LYS A 26 -0.22 7.07 -4.15
CA LYS A 26 0.01 6.75 -2.74
C LYS A 26 0.04 5.24 -2.51
N ASP A 27 -0.90 4.51 -3.09
CA ASP A 27 -0.99 3.06 -3.00
C ASP A 27 0.25 2.41 -3.62
N LEU A 28 0.65 2.86 -4.81
CA LEU A 28 1.85 2.36 -5.49
C LEU A 28 3.10 2.54 -4.61
N LEU A 29 3.28 3.73 -4.05
CA LEU A 29 4.46 4.01 -3.23
C LEU A 29 4.47 3.18 -1.95
N ARG A 30 3.30 2.98 -1.33
CA ARG A 30 3.21 2.12 -0.14
C ARG A 30 3.56 0.68 -0.45
N ASP A 31 3.08 0.16 -1.57
CA ASP A 31 3.40 -1.20 -1.98
C ASP A 31 4.87 -1.33 -2.37
N ALA A 32 5.42 -0.32 -3.06
CA ALA A 32 6.85 -0.29 -3.38
C ALA A 32 7.71 -0.23 -2.12
N SER A 33 7.26 0.50 -1.10
CA SER A 33 7.94 0.57 0.19
C SER A 33 8.07 -0.81 0.82
N LYS A 34 7.01 -1.63 0.75
CA LYS A 34 7.05 -3.00 1.28
C LYS A 34 8.07 -3.87 0.54
N VAL A 35 8.15 -3.74 -0.78
CA VAL A 35 9.14 -4.47 -1.58
C VAL A 35 10.55 -4.06 -1.17
N LEU A 36 10.78 -2.77 -1.03
CA LEU A 36 12.09 -2.25 -0.61
C LEU A 36 12.45 -2.68 0.81
N HIS A 37 11.46 -2.68 1.72
CA HIS A 37 11.64 -3.16 3.08
C HIS A 37 12.11 -4.61 3.07
N ASP A 38 11.41 -5.48 2.36
CA ASP A 38 11.72 -6.91 2.36
C ASP A 38 13.05 -7.18 1.67
N GLN A 39 13.42 -6.41 0.64
CA GLN A 39 14.72 -6.52 -0.01
C GLN A 39 15.85 -6.12 0.94
N GLU A 40 15.68 -5.04 1.66
CA GLU A 40 16.67 -4.57 2.62
C GLU A 40 16.87 -5.59 3.75
N TRP A 41 15.78 -6.12 4.29
CA TRP A 41 15.85 -7.13 5.34
C TRP A 41 16.46 -8.43 4.84
N TRP A 42 16.16 -8.83 3.61
CA TRP A 42 16.80 -9.99 3.00
C TRP A 42 18.31 -9.77 2.84
N TRP A 43 18.73 -8.62 2.32
CA TRP A 43 20.15 -8.31 2.14
C TRP A 43 20.88 -8.19 3.48
N SER A 44 20.17 -7.88 4.54
CA SER A 44 20.72 -7.81 5.88
C SER A 44 20.60 -9.13 6.64
N SER A 45 20.18 -10.20 5.96
CA SER A 45 20.03 -11.57 6.50
C SER A 45 18.93 -11.73 7.55
N ASP A 46 17.98 -10.81 7.63
CA ASP A 46 16.86 -10.88 8.56
C ASP A 46 15.66 -11.58 7.95
N TYR A 47 15.52 -11.57 6.62
CA TYR A 47 14.46 -12.24 5.88
C TYR A 47 15.06 -13.19 4.87
N SER A 48 14.30 -14.19 4.44
CA SER A 48 14.72 -15.10 3.37
C SER A 48 14.47 -14.46 2.01
N GLU A 49 15.18 -14.96 1.01
CA GLU A 49 14.94 -14.55 -0.37
C GLU A 49 13.51 -14.85 -0.80
N GLU A 50 12.93 -15.95 -0.29
CA GLU A 50 11.56 -16.32 -0.58
C GLU A 50 10.55 -15.28 -0.12
N ASP A 51 10.76 -14.72 1.08
CA ASP A 51 9.89 -13.66 1.62
C ASP A 51 9.89 -12.45 0.69
N TYR A 52 11.08 -12.04 0.25
CA TYR A 52 11.22 -10.93 -0.69
C TYR A 52 10.53 -11.24 -2.01
N ARG A 53 10.78 -12.43 -2.58
CA ARG A 53 10.23 -12.79 -3.88
C ARG A 53 8.71 -12.88 -3.86
N GLU A 54 8.13 -13.32 -2.75
CA GLU A 54 6.68 -13.37 -2.58
C GLU A 54 6.09 -11.96 -2.60
N THR A 55 6.67 -11.04 -1.85
CA THR A 55 6.23 -9.64 -1.82
C THR A 55 6.36 -8.99 -3.19
N LEU A 56 7.49 -9.24 -3.88
CA LEU A 56 7.72 -8.71 -5.22
C LEU A 56 6.70 -9.26 -6.22
N ALA A 57 6.40 -10.56 -6.15
CA ALA A 57 5.43 -11.19 -7.06
C ALA A 57 4.04 -10.59 -6.87
N LYS A 58 3.62 -10.35 -5.64
CA LYS A 58 2.34 -9.71 -5.35
C LYS A 58 2.30 -8.28 -5.89
N PHE A 59 3.40 -7.55 -5.75
CA PHE A 59 3.51 -6.19 -6.29
C PHE A 59 3.35 -6.19 -7.81
N LYS A 60 4.10 -7.07 -8.49
CA LYS A 60 4.05 -7.15 -9.95
C LYS A 60 2.67 -7.59 -10.45
N ALA A 61 2.03 -8.53 -9.76
CA ALA A 61 0.69 -8.99 -10.14
C ALA A 61 -0.33 -7.86 -10.04
N LYS A 62 -0.25 -7.06 -9.00
CA LYS A 62 -1.18 -5.95 -8.79
C LYS A 62 -0.94 -4.81 -9.79
N TRP A 63 0.31 -4.41 -10.00
CA TRP A 63 0.62 -3.17 -10.71
C TRP A 63 0.91 -3.35 -12.20
N PHE A 64 1.41 -4.50 -12.59
CA PHE A 64 1.80 -4.75 -13.98
C PHE A 64 0.92 -5.74 -14.72
N SER A 65 0.24 -6.64 -13.99
CA SER A 65 -0.63 -7.66 -14.59
C SER A 65 -2.09 -7.50 -14.21
N GLY A 66 -2.40 -6.73 -13.16
CA GLY A 66 -3.76 -6.51 -12.69
C GLY A 66 -4.55 -5.55 -13.59
N ASP A 67 -5.86 -5.60 -13.47
CA ASP A 67 -6.74 -4.67 -14.17
C ASP A 67 -6.76 -3.32 -13.45
N ARG A 68 -6.20 -2.31 -14.08
CA ARG A 68 -6.16 -0.95 -13.53
C ARG A 68 -7.56 -0.38 -13.32
N SER A 69 -8.49 -0.68 -14.23
CA SER A 69 -9.88 -0.21 -14.11
C SER A 69 -10.54 -0.74 -12.86
N GLU A 70 -10.34 -2.01 -12.55
CA GLU A 70 -10.86 -2.62 -11.33
C GLU A 70 -10.26 -1.97 -10.08
N ARG A 71 -8.96 -1.69 -10.11
CA ARG A 71 -8.28 -1.05 -8.98
C ARG A 71 -8.79 0.37 -8.76
N LEU A 72 -8.96 1.15 -9.83
CA LEU A 72 -9.47 2.51 -9.75
C LEU A 72 -10.91 2.53 -9.23
N LYS A 73 -11.73 1.57 -9.67
CA LYS A 73 -13.08 1.40 -9.17
C LYS A 73 -13.09 1.14 -7.66
N GLY A 74 -12.14 0.34 -7.19
CA GLY A 74 -11.99 0.07 -5.76
C GLY A 74 -11.77 1.34 -4.95
N TYR A 75 -10.95 2.25 -5.43
CA TYR A 75 -10.72 3.53 -4.75
C TYR A 75 -11.99 4.37 -4.67
N VAL A 76 -12.77 4.40 -5.76
CA VAL A 76 -14.04 5.12 -5.79
C VAL A 76 -15.03 4.50 -4.80
N ASP A 77 -15.14 3.16 -4.81
CA ASP A 77 -16.04 2.45 -3.91
C ASP A 77 -15.71 2.71 -2.44
N GLU A 78 -14.42 2.67 -2.08
CA GLU A 78 -13.98 2.98 -0.72
C GLU A 78 -14.33 4.41 -0.31
N SER A 79 -14.14 5.37 -1.22
CA SER A 79 -14.44 6.77 -0.97
C SER A 79 -15.95 6.99 -0.79
N MET A 80 -16.75 6.30 -1.59
CA MET A 80 -18.20 6.38 -1.47
C MET A 80 -18.71 5.78 -0.16
N ASP A 81 -18.13 4.65 0.26
CA ASP A 81 -18.48 4.02 1.54
C ASP A 81 -18.15 4.93 2.71
N ARG A 82 -16.99 5.59 2.66
CA ARG A 82 -16.57 6.53 3.70
C ARG A 82 -17.53 7.72 3.76
N LEU A 83 -17.86 8.28 2.61
CA LEU A 83 -18.80 9.41 2.54
C LEU A 83 -20.17 9.02 3.08
N ARG A 84 -20.67 7.83 2.73
CA ARG A 84 -21.93 7.33 3.25
C ARG A 84 -21.92 7.25 4.77
N GLY A 85 -20.85 6.71 5.35
CA GLY A 85 -20.69 6.65 6.80
C GLY A 85 -20.73 8.02 7.45
N GLU A 86 -20.03 9.00 6.85
CA GLU A 86 -20.02 10.37 7.33
C GLU A 86 -21.41 11.00 7.28
N LEU A 87 -22.15 10.77 6.19
CA LEU A 87 -23.49 11.30 6.03
C LEU A 87 -24.46 10.69 7.04
N TYR A 88 -24.37 9.38 7.29
CA TYR A 88 -25.20 8.73 8.31
C TYR A 88 -24.88 9.26 9.70
N SER A 89 -23.60 9.52 10.00
CA SER A 89 -23.20 10.13 11.26
C SER A 89 -23.82 11.50 11.45
N LEU A 90 -23.88 12.31 10.39
CA LEU A 90 -24.46 13.66 10.46
C LEU A 90 -25.94 13.66 10.81
N ILE A 91 -26.66 12.63 10.40
CA ILE A 91 -28.11 12.54 10.69
C ILE A 91 -28.42 11.62 11.87
N GLY A 92 -27.36 11.11 12.55
CA GLY A 92 -27.54 10.28 13.74
C GLY A 92 -28.07 8.89 13.46
N VAL A 93 -27.91 8.36 12.23
CA VAL A 93 -28.36 7.04 11.83
C VAL A 93 -27.17 6.13 11.60
N SER A 94 -27.26 4.88 12.07
CA SER A 94 -26.23 3.88 11.81
C SER A 94 -26.39 3.30 10.42
N GLU A 95 -25.27 3.10 9.73
CA GLU A 95 -25.25 2.48 8.41
C GLU A 95 -25.79 1.05 8.43
N ALA A 96 -25.68 0.36 9.56
CA ALA A 96 -26.11 -1.02 9.73
C ALA A 96 -27.63 -1.17 9.84
N GLU A 97 -28.36 -0.08 9.97
CA GLU A 97 -29.82 -0.11 10.12
C GLU A 97 -30.59 -0.06 8.79
#